data_2043a255602f163e01c04edda68ffa83
#
_entry.id   2043a255602f163e01c04edda68ffa83
#
_cell.length_a   1.000
_cell.length_b   1.000
_cell.length_c   1.000
_cell.angle_alpha   90.00
_cell.angle_beta   90.00
_cell.angle_gamma   90.00
#
_symmetry.space_group_name_H-M   'P 1'
#
loop_
_entity.id
_entity.type
_entity.pdbx_description
1 polymer ?
#
loop_
_entity_poly.entity_id
_entity_poly.type
_entity_poly.pdbx_seq_one_letter_code
_entity_poly.pdbx_strand_id
1 'polypeptide(L)'
;MSSIFVHLDDNFYIGTPKGETPVDSITGKFVNSVREYLEQNGMTVTAFARRIGCLERCVARWLNGTNIPSTEYVIKTADALHWSVDYLFERTDRAAFMPAAAPSSFSERLHALLSSCKENKRTLARIWQVEPSALTKWLNGSRMPKPDTVYKLADFFNCSMDYLLGRTDIP
;
A
#
# COMPACT_ATOMS: atom_id res chain seq x y z
N MET A 1 5.78 -14.19 23.47
CA MET A 1 6.16 -14.65 22.11
C MET A 1 4.90 -15.14 21.43
N SER A 2 4.19 -14.27 20.74
CA SER A 2 2.98 -14.66 20.00
C SER A 2 3.41 -15.20 18.65
N SER A 3 3.24 -16.51 18.43
CA SER A 3 3.37 -17.12 17.12
C SER A 3 2.30 -16.53 16.21
N ILE A 4 2.71 -15.82 15.18
CA ILE A 4 1.80 -15.39 14.11
C ILE A 4 1.37 -16.67 13.38
N PHE A 5 0.18 -17.17 13.73
CA PHE A 5 -0.48 -18.21 12.96
C PHE A 5 -1.03 -17.55 11.69
N VAL A 6 -0.29 -17.68 10.60
CA VAL A 6 -0.81 -17.33 9.28
C VAL A 6 -1.79 -18.43 8.88
N HIS A 7 -3.09 -18.12 8.94
CA HIS A 7 -4.12 -18.99 8.37
C HIS A 7 -4.04 -18.83 6.86
N LEU A 8 -3.60 -19.89 6.18
CA LEU A 8 -3.60 -19.97 4.73
C LEU A 8 -5.03 -20.31 4.27
N ASP A 9 -5.86 -19.32 4.07
CA ASP A 9 -7.09 -19.53 3.31
C ASP A 9 -6.71 -19.72 1.84
N ASP A 10 -7.23 -20.77 1.21
CA ASP A 10 -6.95 -21.19 -0.19
C ASP A 10 -7.32 -20.12 -1.25
N ASN A 11 -7.72 -18.91 -0.83
CA ASN A 11 -8.24 -17.86 -1.70
C ASN A 11 -7.42 -16.57 -1.68
N PHE A 12 -6.17 -16.58 -1.21
CA PHE A 12 -5.32 -15.40 -1.19
C PHE A 12 -4.74 -15.11 -2.58
N TYR A 13 -5.40 -14.24 -3.32
CA TYR A 13 -5.07 -13.85 -4.70
C TYR A 13 -4.48 -12.42 -4.74
N ILE A 14 -3.20 -12.25 -5.12
CA ILE A 14 -2.56 -10.93 -5.25
C ILE A 14 -2.83 -10.25 -6.61
N GLY A 15 -3.34 -10.98 -7.60
CA GLY A 15 -3.79 -10.40 -8.86
C GLY A 15 -5.12 -9.65 -8.70
N THR A 16 -5.29 -8.47 -9.31
CA THR A 16 -6.62 -7.86 -9.44
C THR A 16 -7.51 -8.81 -10.24
N PRO A 17 -8.70 -9.21 -9.73
CA PRO A 17 -9.63 -10.01 -10.51
C PRO A 17 -9.99 -9.25 -11.81
N LYS A 18 -9.99 -9.96 -12.92
CA LYS A 18 -10.49 -9.40 -14.19
C LYS A 18 -11.98 -9.14 -14.02
N GLY A 19 -12.36 -7.88 -13.87
CA GLY A 19 -13.78 -7.48 -13.81
C GLY A 19 -14.15 -6.55 -12.65
N GLU A 20 -13.25 -6.24 -11.72
CA GLU A 20 -13.53 -5.19 -10.73
C GLU A 20 -13.63 -3.83 -11.42
N THR A 21 -14.70 -3.08 -11.11
CA THR A 21 -14.79 -1.68 -11.50
C THR A 21 -13.69 -0.89 -10.75
N PRO A 22 -13.15 0.20 -11.32
CA PRO A 22 -12.13 1.01 -10.65
C PRO A 22 -12.53 1.48 -9.25
N VAL A 23 -13.82 1.58 -8.97
CA VAL A 23 -14.38 2.04 -7.68
C VAL A 23 -14.31 0.94 -6.61
N ASP A 24 -14.51 -0.32 -6.97
CA ASP A 24 -14.53 -1.46 -6.04
C ASP A 24 -13.14 -2.10 -5.84
N SER A 25 -12.14 -1.65 -6.60
CA SER A 25 -10.78 -2.14 -6.47
C SER A 25 -10.10 -1.57 -5.22
N ILE A 26 -9.07 -2.28 -4.72
CA ILE A 26 -8.22 -1.79 -3.61
C ILE A 26 -7.72 -0.37 -3.91
N THR A 27 -7.24 -0.11 -5.12
CA THR A 27 -6.80 1.23 -5.53
C THR A 27 -7.95 2.21 -5.66
N GLY A 28 -9.17 1.75 -5.95
CA GLY A 28 -10.39 2.57 -5.98
C GLY A 28 -10.66 3.23 -4.63
N LYS A 29 -10.44 2.53 -3.51
CA LYS A 29 -10.57 3.08 -2.16
C LYS A 29 -9.67 4.30 -1.96
N PHE A 30 -8.38 4.20 -2.31
CA PHE A 30 -7.46 5.34 -2.27
C PHE A 30 -7.96 6.52 -3.12
N VAL A 31 -8.44 6.26 -4.33
CA VAL A 31 -8.96 7.30 -5.23
C VAL A 31 -10.17 7.98 -4.63
N ASN A 32 -11.09 7.22 -4.00
CA ASN A 32 -12.26 7.76 -3.33
C ASN A 32 -11.86 8.65 -2.14
N SER A 33 -10.96 8.19 -1.28
CA SER A 33 -10.44 8.99 -0.16
C SER A 33 -9.83 10.31 -0.62
N VAL A 34 -9.05 10.30 -1.73
CA VAL A 34 -8.50 11.53 -2.32
C VAL A 34 -9.61 12.42 -2.86
N ARG A 35 -10.60 11.88 -3.56
CA ARG A 35 -11.73 12.65 -4.11
C ARG A 35 -12.52 13.32 -3.00
N GLU A 36 -12.88 12.58 -1.97
CA GLU A 36 -13.59 13.11 -0.79
C GLU A 36 -12.80 14.22 -0.11
N TYR A 37 -11.49 14.03 0.07
CA TYR A 37 -10.63 15.07 0.62
C TYR A 37 -10.67 16.37 -0.20
N LEU A 38 -10.57 16.27 -1.54
CA LEU A 38 -10.62 17.43 -2.44
C LEU A 38 -11.96 18.15 -2.33
N GLU A 39 -13.06 17.42 -2.32
CA GLU A 39 -14.43 17.96 -2.20
C GLU A 39 -14.65 18.64 -0.86
N GLN A 40 -14.33 17.98 0.24
CA GLN A 40 -14.50 18.51 1.60
C GLN A 40 -13.69 19.78 1.88
N ASN A 41 -12.52 19.90 1.25
CA ASN A 41 -11.63 21.05 1.45
C ASN A 41 -11.72 22.11 0.32
N GLY A 42 -12.61 21.94 -0.66
CA GLY A 42 -12.70 22.82 -1.82
C GLY A 42 -11.38 22.93 -2.59
N MET A 43 -10.56 21.88 -2.56
CA MET A 43 -9.21 21.90 -3.14
C MET A 43 -9.23 21.47 -4.60
N THR A 44 -8.59 22.23 -5.46
CA THR A 44 -8.46 21.87 -6.87
C THR A 44 -7.43 20.77 -7.10
N VAL A 45 -7.61 19.99 -8.17
CA VAL A 45 -6.64 18.94 -8.58
C VAL A 45 -5.24 19.54 -8.78
N THR A 46 -5.14 20.74 -9.33
CA THR A 46 -3.87 21.47 -9.52
C THR A 46 -3.18 21.77 -8.18
N ALA A 47 -3.93 22.26 -7.20
CA ALA A 47 -3.39 22.57 -5.87
C ALA A 47 -2.91 21.32 -5.14
N PHE A 48 -3.70 20.24 -5.21
CA PHE A 48 -3.35 18.95 -4.64
C PHE A 48 -2.10 18.35 -5.31
N ALA A 49 -2.05 18.33 -6.64
CA ALA A 49 -0.90 17.83 -7.39
C ALA A 49 0.40 18.56 -7.00
N ARG A 50 0.33 19.88 -6.85
CA ARG A 50 1.46 20.69 -6.36
C ARG A 50 1.86 20.31 -4.94
N ARG A 51 0.88 20.05 -4.05
CA ARG A 51 1.12 19.70 -2.65
C ARG A 51 1.87 18.36 -2.50
N ILE A 52 1.55 17.37 -3.35
CA ILE A 52 2.20 16.05 -3.33
C ILE A 52 3.41 15.93 -4.28
N GLY A 53 3.79 17.03 -4.96
CA GLY A 53 4.90 17.03 -5.91
C GLY A 53 4.64 16.16 -7.14
N CYS A 54 3.40 16.17 -7.65
CA CYS A 54 2.97 15.40 -8.81
C CYS A 54 2.49 16.31 -9.94
N LEU A 55 2.46 15.80 -11.16
CA LEU A 55 1.84 16.51 -12.28
C LEU A 55 0.31 16.39 -12.18
N GLU A 56 -0.38 17.50 -12.42
CA GLU A 56 -1.85 17.55 -12.43
C GLU A 56 -2.48 16.44 -13.27
N ARG A 57 -1.95 16.22 -14.47
CA ARG A 57 -2.42 15.16 -15.38
C ARG A 57 -2.34 13.75 -14.77
N CYS A 58 -1.41 13.51 -13.85
CA CYS A 58 -1.28 12.21 -13.18
C CYS A 58 -2.40 12.04 -12.16
N VAL A 59 -2.65 13.06 -11.33
CA VAL A 59 -3.75 13.05 -10.37
C VAL A 59 -5.10 12.93 -11.09
N ALA A 60 -5.31 13.69 -12.18
CA ALA A 60 -6.53 13.59 -12.99
C ALA A 60 -6.75 12.17 -13.54
N ARG A 61 -5.66 11.48 -13.96
CA ARG A 61 -5.73 10.08 -14.42
C ARG A 61 -6.06 9.10 -13.29
N TRP A 62 -5.64 9.36 -12.06
CA TRP A 62 -6.05 8.53 -10.92
C TRP A 62 -7.54 8.71 -10.64
N LEU A 63 -8.00 9.97 -10.56
CA LEU A 63 -9.39 10.30 -10.24
C LEU A 63 -10.39 9.79 -11.29
N ASN A 64 -10.00 9.67 -12.55
CA ASN A 64 -10.84 9.12 -13.61
C ASN A 64 -10.62 7.60 -13.87
N GLY A 65 -9.78 6.94 -13.06
CA GLY A 65 -9.53 5.50 -13.14
C GLY A 65 -8.67 5.04 -14.33
N THR A 66 -8.09 5.96 -15.12
CA THR A 66 -7.26 5.59 -16.28
C THR A 66 -5.83 5.20 -15.92
N ASN A 67 -5.40 5.48 -14.69
CA ASN A 67 -4.09 5.09 -14.19
C ASN A 67 -4.13 4.82 -12.69
N ILE A 68 -3.23 3.98 -12.23
CA ILE A 68 -3.06 3.62 -10.82
C ILE A 68 -1.87 4.41 -10.27
N PRO A 69 -1.97 5.09 -9.11
CA PRO A 69 -0.83 5.72 -8.47
C PRO A 69 0.25 4.69 -8.11
N SER A 70 1.50 5.09 -8.15
CA SER A 70 2.57 4.27 -7.58
C SER A 70 2.54 4.33 -6.05
N THR A 71 3.10 3.33 -5.38
CA THR A 71 3.21 3.31 -3.92
C THR A 71 3.95 4.54 -3.37
N GLU A 72 4.92 5.07 -4.11
CA GLU A 72 5.59 6.32 -3.77
C GLU A 72 4.62 7.51 -3.70
N TYR A 73 3.71 7.64 -4.65
CA TYR A 73 2.69 8.72 -4.62
C TYR A 73 1.62 8.48 -3.55
N VAL A 74 1.32 7.23 -3.22
CA VAL A 74 0.47 6.92 -2.06
C VAL A 74 1.13 7.42 -0.77
N ILE A 75 2.42 7.15 -0.57
CA ILE A 75 3.18 7.65 0.59
C ILE A 75 3.20 9.18 0.60
N LYS A 76 3.55 9.83 -0.52
CA LYS A 76 3.55 11.30 -0.63
C LYS A 76 2.19 11.91 -0.33
N THR A 77 1.11 11.27 -0.73
CA THR A 77 -0.25 11.70 -0.41
C THR A 77 -0.50 11.59 1.09
N ALA A 78 -0.20 10.45 1.68
CA ALA A 78 -0.37 10.21 3.12
C ALA A 78 0.44 11.21 3.96
N ASP A 79 1.69 11.48 3.58
CA ASP A 79 2.55 12.46 4.25
C ASP A 79 2.02 13.88 4.13
N ALA A 80 1.60 14.29 2.92
CA ALA A 80 1.05 15.63 2.67
C ALA A 80 -0.27 15.88 3.43
N LEU A 81 -1.07 14.85 3.66
CA LEU A 81 -2.32 14.93 4.40
C LEU A 81 -2.15 14.68 5.90
N HIS A 82 -0.98 14.22 6.34
CA HIS A 82 -0.72 13.71 7.70
C HIS A 82 -1.65 12.55 8.08
N TRP A 83 -1.97 11.70 7.12
CA TRP A 83 -2.85 10.56 7.28
C TRP A 83 -2.08 9.23 7.23
N SER A 84 -2.64 8.22 7.86
CA SER A 84 -2.16 6.85 7.66
C SER A 84 -2.48 6.37 6.24
N VAL A 85 -1.64 5.49 5.70
CA VAL A 85 -1.92 4.82 4.42
C VAL A 85 -3.11 3.88 4.59
N ASP A 86 -3.23 3.22 5.74
CA ASP A 86 -4.36 2.35 6.03
C ASP A 86 -5.70 3.10 5.99
N TYR A 87 -5.73 4.35 6.46
CA TYR A 87 -6.91 5.21 6.35
C TYR A 87 -7.25 5.54 4.89
N LEU A 88 -6.25 5.87 4.08
CA LEU A 88 -6.44 6.14 2.65
C LEU A 88 -6.99 4.93 1.87
N PHE A 89 -6.78 3.73 2.38
CA PHE A 89 -7.28 2.48 1.79
C PHE A 89 -8.49 1.91 2.54
N GLU A 90 -9.13 2.69 3.42
CA GLU A 90 -10.32 2.27 4.19
C GLU A 90 -10.10 0.98 4.99
N ARG A 91 -8.86 0.74 5.48
CA ARG A 91 -8.54 -0.37 6.38
C ARG A 91 -8.74 0.00 7.85
N THR A 92 -8.82 1.28 8.14
CA THR A 92 -9.08 1.85 9.46
C THR A 92 -9.86 3.15 9.31
N ASP A 93 -10.63 3.51 10.32
CA ASP A 93 -11.31 4.79 10.47
C ASP A 93 -10.44 5.87 11.16
N ARG A 94 -9.19 5.51 11.52
CA ARG A 94 -8.25 6.43 12.16
C ARG A 94 -7.27 7.00 11.14
N ALA A 95 -7.38 8.30 10.87
CA ALA A 95 -6.44 9.00 10.00
C ALA A 95 -5.05 9.17 10.64
N ALA A 96 -5.00 9.41 11.95
CA ALA A 96 -3.75 9.61 12.68
C ALA A 96 -2.97 8.29 12.86
N PHE A 97 -1.66 8.35 12.73
CA PHE A 97 -0.74 7.26 13.03
C PHE A 97 0.46 7.78 13.84
N MET A 98 1.17 6.88 14.52
CA MET A 98 2.39 7.22 15.23
C MET A 98 3.58 7.00 14.30
N PRO A 99 4.32 8.05 13.92
CA PRO A 99 5.49 7.91 13.07
C PRO A 99 6.56 7.01 13.70
N ALA A 100 7.31 6.31 12.86
CA ALA A 100 8.44 5.51 13.30
C ALA A 100 9.52 6.38 13.96
N ALA A 101 10.14 5.87 15.03
CA ALA A 101 11.23 6.54 15.71
C ALA A 101 12.47 6.65 14.81
N ALA A 102 12.70 5.65 13.95
CA ALA A 102 13.72 5.65 12.92
C ALA A 102 13.12 5.16 11.59
N PRO A 103 13.30 5.90 10.50
CA PRO A 103 12.83 5.47 9.19
C PRO A 103 13.41 4.11 8.81
N SER A 104 12.57 3.21 8.35
CA SER A 104 12.97 1.93 7.77
C SER A 104 12.40 1.80 6.36
N SER A 105 13.07 1.05 5.52
CA SER A 105 12.60 0.81 4.15
C SER A 105 11.59 -0.32 4.13
N PHE A 106 10.75 -0.34 3.10
CA PHE A 106 9.87 -1.48 2.79
C PHE A 106 10.67 -2.80 2.72
N SER A 107 11.86 -2.78 2.12
CA SER A 107 12.73 -3.94 2.01
C SER A 107 13.13 -4.49 3.37
N GLU A 108 13.55 -3.64 4.30
CA GLU A 108 13.93 -4.03 5.66
C GLU A 108 12.74 -4.60 6.43
N ARG A 109 11.56 -3.96 6.35
CA ARG A 109 10.33 -4.46 6.97
C ARG A 109 9.92 -5.81 6.39
N LEU A 110 9.97 -5.96 5.05
CA LEU A 110 9.65 -7.22 4.40
C LEU A 110 10.64 -8.33 4.80
N HIS A 111 11.93 -8.03 4.91
CA HIS A 111 12.92 -8.98 5.43
C HIS A 111 12.62 -9.41 6.86
N ALA A 112 12.29 -8.47 7.74
CA ALA A 112 11.95 -8.76 9.13
C ALA A 112 10.72 -9.68 9.23
N LEU A 113 9.66 -9.38 8.46
CA LEU A 113 8.44 -10.20 8.42
C LEU A 113 8.72 -11.60 7.86
N LEU A 114 9.50 -11.70 6.79
CA LEU A 114 9.86 -12.98 6.19
C LEU A 114 10.73 -13.85 7.10
N SER A 115 11.56 -13.26 7.96
CA SER A 115 12.38 -14.02 8.91
C SER A 115 11.53 -14.78 9.94
N SER A 116 10.30 -14.32 10.17
CA SER A 116 9.32 -14.99 11.05
C SER A 116 8.45 -16.02 10.30
N CYS A 117 8.52 -16.06 8.96
CA CYS A 117 7.76 -17.01 8.15
C CYS A 117 8.50 -18.35 8.04
N LYS A 118 7.74 -19.46 8.11
CA LYS A 118 8.26 -20.82 7.89
C LYS A 118 8.46 -21.12 6.40
N GLU A 119 7.74 -20.43 5.54
CA GLU A 119 7.71 -20.68 4.11
C GLU A 119 8.94 -20.08 3.40
N ASN A 120 9.43 -20.79 2.40
CA ASN A 120 10.52 -20.28 1.57
C ASN A 120 10.03 -19.24 0.54
N LYS A 121 10.93 -18.41 0.03
CA LYS A 121 10.63 -17.33 -0.92
C LYS A 121 9.89 -17.81 -2.17
N ARG A 122 10.19 -19.02 -2.68
CA ARG A 122 9.54 -19.56 -3.88
C ARG A 122 8.08 -19.91 -3.59
N THR A 123 7.79 -20.53 -2.44
CA THR A 123 6.43 -20.81 -1.99
C THR A 123 5.63 -19.53 -1.79
N LEU A 124 6.21 -18.52 -1.14
CA LEU A 124 5.57 -17.22 -0.95
C LEU A 124 5.26 -16.52 -2.27
N ALA A 125 6.20 -16.51 -3.23
CA ALA A 125 5.98 -15.95 -4.55
C ALA A 125 4.79 -16.64 -5.27
N ARG A 126 4.65 -17.96 -5.10
CA ARG A 126 3.52 -18.72 -5.62
C ARG A 126 2.20 -18.37 -4.92
N ILE A 127 2.20 -18.30 -3.58
CA ILE A 127 1.02 -17.90 -2.79
C ILE A 127 0.56 -16.51 -3.19
N TRP A 128 1.48 -15.57 -3.31
CA TRP A 128 1.17 -14.19 -3.69
C TRP A 128 0.98 -14.00 -5.19
N GLN A 129 1.14 -15.07 -5.97
CA GLN A 129 1.02 -15.06 -7.44
C GLN A 129 1.87 -13.96 -8.11
N VAL A 130 3.08 -13.80 -7.61
CA VAL A 130 4.05 -12.87 -8.16
C VAL A 130 5.25 -13.62 -8.72
N GLU A 131 5.88 -13.02 -9.73
CA GLU A 131 7.12 -13.56 -10.26
C GLU A 131 8.21 -13.59 -9.17
N PRO A 132 8.97 -14.68 -9.01
CA PRO A 132 10.07 -14.75 -8.04
C PRO A 132 11.07 -13.61 -8.19
N SER A 133 11.28 -13.11 -9.41
CA SER A 133 12.12 -11.96 -9.71
C SER A 133 11.56 -10.65 -9.13
N ALA A 134 10.24 -10.49 -9.03
CA ALA A 134 9.61 -9.33 -8.41
C ALA A 134 9.88 -9.32 -6.90
N LEU A 135 9.68 -10.46 -6.22
CA LEU A 135 10.00 -10.61 -4.80
C LEU A 135 11.48 -10.31 -4.52
N THR A 136 12.38 -10.80 -5.36
CA THR A 136 13.81 -10.48 -5.24
C THR A 136 14.09 -8.99 -5.36
N LYS A 137 13.42 -8.29 -6.29
CA LYS A 137 13.55 -6.83 -6.46
C LYS A 137 12.98 -6.05 -5.29
N TRP A 138 11.94 -6.54 -4.64
CA TRP A 138 11.38 -5.94 -3.43
C TRP A 138 12.34 -6.09 -2.24
N LEU A 139 12.92 -7.27 -2.08
CA LEU A 139 13.85 -7.57 -1.00
C LEU A 139 15.18 -6.80 -1.12
N ASN A 140 15.68 -6.57 -2.32
CA ASN A 140 16.90 -5.78 -2.52
C ASN A 140 16.64 -4.26 -2.66
N GLY A 141 15.38 -3.83 -2.50
CA GLY A 141 14.98 -2.43 -2.56
C GLY A 141 15.03 -1.80 -3.95
N SER A 142 15.33 -2.57 -5.02
CA SER A 142 15.41 -2.01 -6.38
C SER A 142 14.06 -1.70 -7.01
N ARG A 143 12.97 -2.19 -6.42
CA ARG A 143 11.60 -1.92 -6.87
C ARG A 143 10.62 -1.96 -5.69
N MET A 144 9.69 -1.01 -5.66
CA MET A 144 8.55 -1.03 -4.77
C MET A 144 7.38 -1.81 -5.43
N PRO A 145 6.63 -2.64 -4.70
CA PRO A 145 5.40 -3.24 -5.22
C PRO A 145 4.33 -2.18 -5.47
N LYS A 146 3.30 -2.53 -6.23
CA LYS A 146 2.12 -1.68 -6.42
C LYS A 146 1.32 -1.57 -5.11
N PRO A 147 0.51 -0.51 -4.92
CA PRO A 147 -0.30 -0.32 -3.71
C PRO A 147 -1.19 -1.52 -3.37
N ASP A 148 -1.85 -2.10 -4.37
CA ASP A 148 -2.70 -3.30 -4.18
C ASP A 148 -1.91 -4.48 -3.62
N THR A 149 -0.66 -4.63 -4.06
CA THR A 149 0.24 -5.68 -3.54
C THR A 149 0.65 -5.37 -2.10
N VAL A 150 0.97 -4.09 -1.79
CA VAL A 150 1.29 -3.68 -0.40
C VAL A 150 0.12 -3.95 0.52
N TYR A 151 -1.12 -3.60 0.09
CA TYR A 151 -2.34 -3.87 0.82
C TYR A 151 -2.47 -5.37 1.17
N LYS A 152 -2.37 -6.24 0.16
CA LYS A 152 -2.50 -7.69 0.33
C LYS A 152 -1.37 -8.29 1.16
N LEU A 153 -0.14 -7.77 1.04
CA LEU A 153 0.96 -8.19 1.91
C LEU A 153 0.71 -7.79 3.37
N ALA A 154 0.20 -6.59 3.61
CA ALA A 154 -0.17 -6.14 4.94
C ALA A 154 -1.26 -7.03 5.56
N ASP A 155 -2.28 -7.42 4.79
CA ASP A 155 -3.29 -8.38 5.22
C ASP A 155 -2.66 -9.76 5.53
N PHE A 156 -1.80 -10.26 4.63
CA PHE A 156 -1.15 -11.56 4.81
C PHE A 156 -0.30 -11.61 6.09
N PHE A 157 0.43 -10.55 6.40
CA PHE A 157 1.27 -10.46 7.60
C PHE A 157 0.51 -9.97 8.83
N ASN A 158 -0.79 -9.66 8.70
CA ASN A 158 -1.61 -9.09 9.77
C ASN A 158 -0.96 -7.85 10.39
N CYS A 159 -0.51 -6.93 9.55
CA CYS A 159 0.09 -5.66 9.95
C CYS A 159 -0.52 -4.49 9.18
N SER A 160 -0.17 -3.27 9.58
CA SER A 160 -0.58 -2.08 8.85
C SER A 160 0.25 -1.87 7.58
N MET A 161 -0.32 -1.20 6.57
CA MET A 161 0.43 -0.74 5.40
C MET A 161 1.51 0.26 5.82
N ASP A 162 1.22 1.12 6.80
CA ASP A 162 2.18 2.08 7.34
C ASP A 162 3.40 1.38 7.96
N TYR A 163 3.18 0.27 8.70
CA TYR A 163 4.27 -0.55 9.22
C TYR A 163 5.12 -1.16 8.10
N LEU A 164 4.47 -1.78 7.14
CA LEU A 164 5.15 -2.44 6.02
C LEU A 164 5.92 -1.43 5.16
N LEU A 165 5.44 -0.20 5.04
CA LEU A 165 6.10 0.90 4.32
C LEU A 165 7.16 1.63 5.16
N GLY A 166 7.37 1.21 6.42
CA GLY A 166 8.36 1.79 7.32
C GLY A 166 8.00 3.16 7.88
N ARG A 167 6.71 3.55 7.81
CA ARG A 167 6.22 4.84 8.31
C ARG A 167 5.89 4.81 9.82
N THR A 168 5.63 3.64 10.38
CA THR A 168 5.39 3.41 11.80
C THR A 168 6.13 2.18 12.30
N ASP A 169 6.37 2.12 13.63
CA ASP A 169 6.93 0.93 14.28
C ASP A 169 5.84 0.01 14.86
N ILE A 170 4.57 0.38 14.71
CA ILE A 170 3.40 -0.38 15.18
C ILE A 170 2.89 -1.24 14.02
N PRO A 171 2.94 -2.59 14.16
CA PRO A 171 2.47 -3.53 13.13
C PRO A 171 0.99 -3.40 12.78
#